data_0c41c29d834f5c89e3137013a166d77d
#
_entry.id   0c41c29d834f5c89e3137013a166d77d
#
_cell.length_a   1.000
_cell.length_b   1.000
_cell.length_c   1.000
_cell.angle_alpha   90.00
_cell.angle_beta   90.00
_cell.angle_gamma   90.00
#
_symmetry.space_group_name_H-M   'P 1'
#
loop_
_entity.id
_entity.type
_entity.pdbx_description
1 polymer ?
#
loop_
_entity_poly.entity_id
_entity_poly.type
_entity_poly.pdbx_seq_one_letter_code
_entity_poly.pdbx_strand_id
1 'polypeptide(L)'
;WAGTTLGVDMHVMHYAYSSSWLPHLYNSIFSNIKIINRSNRTYQDLRFGMYCDWDIGGYTDDMAACDTALDLTYAYNVLPVDSDSFHAPGYGAYPPSAGCVFLNQTLTSHAVLGAFQNDPSDLFMPSQFRNLLHGLFANGDPVLDPSGTTTPFQFHGDPNVPGSWFYEPLPNAPGHDIRSISAAGPFTLAPGDTLCVDLAFVFAQDSAGGNLNSVALLKERVAQVRQWYLQQNVQCNGSYGMETGISAAVPNALALLLFPNPANDQVAIRFGSLNEPAIVRLVDGQGRLVRSERITFTGGSAVVDLSGTSSGSYTMQVETLTLRHYGRLMVMH
;
A
#
# COMPACT_ATOMS: atom_id res chain seq x y z
N TRP A 1 -20.73 16.19 -21.21
CA TRP A 1 -19.38 16.62 -20.83
C TRP A 1 -18.64 17.02 -22.10
N ALA A 2 -18.60 18.31 -22.43
CA ALA A 2 -17.81 18.85 -23.54
C ALA A 2 -16.51 19.47 -22.99
N GLY A 3 -15.70 18.67 -22.26
CA GLY A 3 -14.38 19.08 -21.82
C GLY A 3 -13.33 18.72 -22.88
N THR A 4 -12.29 19.54 -23.00
CA THR A 4 -11.10 19.16 -23.77
C THR A 4 -10.41 17.99 -23.05
N THR A 5 -10.03 16.95 -23.80
CA THR A 5 -9.26 15.83 -23.26
C THR A 5 -7.93 16.35 -22.70
N LEU A 6 -7.48 15.79 -21.58
CA LEU A 6 -6.17 16.13 -21.01
C LEU A 6 -5.01 15.75 -21.94
N GLY A 7 -5.19 14.79 -22.85
CA GLY A 7 -4.12 14.31 -23.70
C GLY A 7 -3.01 13.65 -22.89
N VAL A 8 -3.37 12.80 -21.96
CA VAL A 8 -2.43 11.97 -21.16
C VAL A 8 -2.66 10.50 -21.46
N ASP A 9 -1.58 9.74 -21.45
CA ASP A 9 -1.64 8.27 -21.34
C ASP A 9 -1.57 7.89 -19.87
N MET A 10 -2.41 6.96 -19.46
CA MET A 10 -2.37 6.37 -18.12
C MET A 10 -2.09 4.87 -18.22
N HIS A 11 -1.00 4.44 -17.61
CA HIS A 11 -0.64 3.04 -17.49
C HIS A 11 -0.82 2.63 -16.02
N VAL A 12 -1.58 1.59 -15.78
CA VAL A 12 -1.85 1.10 -14.43
C VAL A 12 -1.46 -0.38 -14.36
N MET A 13 -0.67 -0.72 -13.34
CA MET A 13 -0.30 -2.09 -13.04
C MET A 13 -0.72 -2.41 -11.60
N HIS A 14 -1.53 -3.43 -11.43
CA HIS A 14 -1.89 -3.96 -10.12
C HIS A 14 -1.12 -5.25 -9.85
N TYR A 15 -0.66 -5.44 -8.60
CA TYR A 15 0.04 -6.65 -8.19
C TYR A 15 -0.16 -6.92 -6.70
N ALA A 16 0.03 -8.16 -6.30
CA ALA A 16 -0.06 -8.60 -4.91
C ALA A 16 1.01 -9.67 -4.61
N TYR A 17 1.24 -9.93 -3.34
CA TYR A 17 2.20 -10.93 -2.87
C TYR A 17 1.52 -12.12 -2.24
N SER A 18 1.95 -13.33 -2.58
CA SER A 18 1.46 -14.59 -2.01
C SER A 18 2.19 -14.99 -0.72
N SER A 19 2.65 -14.02 0.06
CA SER A 19 3.53 -14.22 1.23
C SER A 19 2.72 -14.23 2.52
N SER A 20 2.03 -15.33 2.82
CA SER A 20 1.11 -15.42 3.97
C SER A 20 1.76 -15.17 5.36
N TRP A 21 3.08 -15.28 5.46
CA TRP A 21 3.84 -14.95 6.69
C TRP A 21 4.28 -13.48 6.79
N LEU A 22 4.01 -12.68 5.74
CA LEU A 22 4.15 -11.23 5.75
C LEU A 22 2.75 -10.61 5.63
N PRO A 23 1.98 -10.54 6.74
CA PRO A 23 0.58 -10.15 6.68
C PRO A 23 0.35 -8.79 6.03
N HIS A 24 1.28 -7.85 6.20
CA HIS A 24 1.24 -6.53 5.57
C HIS A 24 1.37 -6.58 4.04
N LEU A 25 2.06 -7.56 3.46
CA LEU A 25 2.12 -7.77 2.01
C LEU A 25 0.99 -8.66 1.51
N TYR A 26 0.67 -9.72 2.26
CA TYR A 26 -0.37 -10.67 1.88
C TYR A 26 -1.77 -10.05 1.85
N ASN A 27 -2.03 -9.11 2.77
CA ASN A 27 -3.30 -8.38 2.84
C ASN A 27 -3.24 -7.02 2.12
N SER A 28 -2.41 -6.90 1.09
CA SER A 28 -2.25 -5.68 0.32
C SER A 28 -2.28 -5.93 -1.18
N ILE A 29 -2.92 -5.00 -1.89
CA ILE A 29 -2.87 -4.90 -3.35
C ILE A 29 -2.12 -3.62 -3.68
N PHE A 30 -1.09 -3.72 -4.48
CA PHE A 30 -0.28 -2.60 -4.92
C PHE A 30 -0.72 -2.11 -6.28
N SER A 31 -0.59 -0.81 -6.52
CA SER A 31 -0.91 -0.19 -7.79
C SER A 31 0.22 0.77 -8.17
N ASN A 32 0.86 0.52 -9.31
CA ASN A 32 1.79 1.45 -9.93
C ASN A 32 1.06 2.16 -11.06
N ILE A 33 0.96 3.48 -10.98
CA ILE A 33 0.25 4.33 -11.92
C ILE A 33 1.27 5.28 -12.56
N LYS A 34 1.32 5.26 -13.89
CA LYS A 34 2.16 6.14 -14.68
C LYS A 34 1.29 7.03 -15.54
N ILE A 35 1.41 8.35 -15.38
CA ILE A 35 0.67 9.35 -16.14
C ILE A 35 1.67 10.10 -17.02
N ILE A 36 1.53 9.97 -18.33
CA ILE A 36 2.42 10.56 -19.32
C ILE A 36 1.70 11.68 -20.05
N ASN A 37 2.24 12.89 -20.02
CA ASN A 37 1.69 14.01 -20.77
C ASN A 37 2.02 13.87 -22.27
N ARG A 38 1.01 13.55 -23.08
CA ARG A 38 1.12 13.46 -24.54
C ARG A 38 0.63 14.73 -25.25
N SER A 39 0.16 15.70 -24.49
CA SER A 39 -0.27 16.99 -25.05
C SER A 39 0.92 17.90 -25.33
N ASN A 40 0.67 19.02 -25.99
CA ASN A 40 1.63 20.10 -26.18
C ASN A 40 1.53 21.20 -25.11
N ARG A 41 0.87 20.92 -23.96
CA ARG A 41 0.65 21.87 -22.88
C ARG A 41 1.38 21.41 -21.62
N THR A 42 1.90 22.37 -20.87
CA THR A 42 2.34 22.12 -19.49
C THR A 42 1.14 22.23 -18.56
N TYR A 43 0.87 21.18 -17.78
CA TYR A 43 -0.11 21.21 -16.70
C TYR A 43 0.57 21.71 -15.44
N GLN A 44 0.08 22.83 -14.93
CA GLN A 44 0.45 23.34 -13.61
C GLN A 44 -0.68 23.05 -12.64
N ASP A 45 -0.34 22.85 -11.35
CA ASP A 45 -1.32 22.50 -10.31
C ASP A 45 -2.11 21.21 -10.64
N LEU A 46 -1.45 20.26 -11.35
CA LEU A 46 -2.03 18.95 -11.57
C LEU A 46 -2.11 18.21 -10.24
N ARG A 47 -3.25 17.63 -9.95
CA ARG A 47 -3.44 16.80 -8.76
C ARG A 47 -3.87 15.42 -9.18
N PHE A 48 -3.27 14.42 -8.52
CA PHE A 48 -3.73 13.05 -8.59
C PHE A 48 -4.73 12.82 -7.47
N GLY A 49 -5.94 12.40 -7.80
CA GLY A 49 -6.99 12.08 -6.82
C GLY A 49 -7.33 10.60 -6.82
N MET A 50 -7.44 10.02 -5.63
CA MET A 50 -8.01 8.69 -5.41
C MET A 50 -9.41 8.89 -4.85
N TYR A 51 -10.41 8.48 -5.62
CA TYR A 51 -11.81 8.40 -5.20
C TYR A 51 -12.07 6.96 -4.75
N CYS A 52 -12.55 6.80 -3.52
CA CYS A 52 -12.90 5.52 -2.94
C CYS A 52 -14.38 5.52 -2.54
N ASP A 53 -15.09 4.52 -2.98
CA ASP A 53 -16.42 4.15 -2.52
C ASP A 53 -16.22 2.99 -1.54
N TRP A 54 -16.50 3.23 -0.26
CA TRP A 54 -16.14 2.32 0.80
C TRP A 54 -17.38 1.51 1.22
N ASP A 55 -17.35 0.21 0.89
CA ASP A 55 -18.39 -0.72 1.31
C ASP A 55 -17.72 -1.83 2.15
N ILE A 56 -17.62 -1.60 3.46
CA ILE A 56 -17.04 -2.56 4.40
C ILE A 56 -18.18 -3.35 5.05
N GLY A 57 -18.52 -4.51 4.50
CA GLY A 57 -19.64 -5.32 5.00
C GLY A 57 -20.97 -4.60 4.86
N GLY A 58 -21.53 -4.15 5.96
CA GLY A 58 -22.76 -3.37 5.98
C GLY A 58 -22.51 -1.90 5.71
N TYR A 59 -22.43 -1.48 4.46
CA TYR A 59 -22.00 -0.15 3.99
C TYR A 59 -22.67 1.07 4.65
N THR A 60 -23.74 0.91 5.41
CA THR A 60 -24.51 2.02 6.00
C THR A 60 -24.01 2.49 7.36
N ASP A 61 -23.03 1.81 7.94
CA ASP A 61 -22.41 2.15 9.23
C ASP A 61 -20.87 2.32 9.11
N ASP A 62 -20.43 2.63 7.91
CA ASP A 62 -19.04 2.94 7.61
C ASP A 62 -18.69 4.42 7.81
N MET A 63 -17.40 4.70 8.00
CA MET A 63 -16.83 6.02 8.01
C MET A 63 -15.43 6.03 7.42
N ALA A 64 -15.04 7.15 6.79
CA ALA A 64 -13.69 7.37 6.28
C ALA A 64 -12.94 8.41 7.10
N ALA A 65 -11.63 8.24 7.17
CA ALA A 65 -10.71 9.13 7.84
C ALA A 65 -9.34 9.12 7.13
N CYS A 66 -8.41 9.96 7.57
CA CYS A 66 -7.05 9.93 7.07
C CYS A 66 -6.03 9.98 8.20
N ASP A 67 -4.82 9.53 7.88
CA ASP A 67 -3.63 9.66 8.73
C ASP A 67 -2.52 10.30 7.89
N THR A 68 -2.28 11.57 8.13
CA THR A 68 -1.32 12.37 7.33
C THR A 68 0.13 11.97 7.56
N ALA A 69 0.46 11.35 8.71
CA ALA A 69 1.80 10.85 8.97
C ALA A 69 2.12 9.56 8.19
N LEU A 70 1.07 8.81 7.84
CA LEU A 70 1.17 7.58 7.05
C LEU A 70 0.81 7.78 5.58
N ASP A 71 0.45 9.00 5.14
CA ASP A 71 -0.11 9.28 3.80
C ASP A 71 -1.27 8.33 3.45
N LEU A 72 -2.11 8.04 4.43
CA LEU A 72 -3.16 7.04 4.42
C LEU A 72 -4.54 7.67 4.42
N THR A 73 -5.42 7.23 3.54
CA THR A 73 -6.87 7.34 3.66
C THR A 73 -7.44 5.96 3.96
N TYR A 74 -8.43 5.88 4.85
CA TYR A 74 -8.97 4.58 5.28
C TYR A 74 -10.43 4.67 5.67
N ALA A 75 -11.09 3.52 5.64
CA ALA A 75 -12.44 3.35 6.14
C ALA A 75 -12.49 2.29 7.23
N TYR A 76 -13.49 2.42 8.09
CA TYR A 76 -13.74 1.52 9.20
C TYR A 76 -15.23 1.55 9.58
N ASN A 77 -15.72 0.46 10.14
CA ASN A 77 -17.04 0.42 10.70
C ASN A 77 -17.12 1.31 11.95
N VAL A 78 -18.09 2.19 12.04
CA VAL A 78 -18.22 3.16 13.15
C VAL A 78 -18.56 2.46 14.46
N LEU A 79 -19.36 1.38 14.39
CA LEU A 79 -19.78 0.61 15.54
C LEU A 79 -18.88 -0.62 15.76
N PRO A 80 -18.82 -1.15 17.00
CA PRO A 80 -18.06 -2.37 17.30
C PRO A 80 -18.57 -3.62 16.58
N VAL A 81 -19.80 -3.59 16.09
CA VAL A 81 -20.47 -4.68 15.37
C VAL A 81 -20.93 -4.13 14.04
N ASP A 82 -20.48 -4.74 12.97
CA ASP A 82 -20.89 -4.45 11.60
C ASP A 82 -22.17 -5.24 11.30
N SER A 83 -23.25 -4.53 11.01
CA SER A 83 -24.57 -5.08 10.78
C SER A 83 -24.83 -5.37 9.32
N ASP A 84 -25.67 -6.35 9.03
CA ASP A 84 -26.11 -6.62 7.67
C ASP A 84 -26.81 -5.39 7.07
N SER A 85 -26.50 -5.07 5.83
CA SER A 85 -27.20 -4.10 5.02
C SER A 85 -28.08 -4.78 3.96
N PHE A 86 -28.91 -4.02 3.24
CA PHE A 86 -29.81 -4.56 2.24
C PHE A 86 -29.10 -5.35 1.12
N HIS A 87 -27.86 -5.01 0.79
CA HIS A 87 -27.13 -5.60 -0.33
C HIS A 87 -25.90 -6.41 0.08
N ALA A 88 -25.46 -6.34 1.33
CA ALA A 88 -24.25 -7.01 1.79
C ALA A 88 -24.38 -7.50 3.23
N PRO A 89 -23.86 -8.69 3.55
CA PRO A 89 -23.75 -9.14 4.93
C PRO A 89 -22.65 -8.37 5.65
N GLY A 90 -22.88 -8.02 6.91
CA GLY A 90 -21.89 -7.45 7.79
C GLY A 90 -20.88 -8.48 8.30
N TYR A 91 -19.77 -7.99 8.81
CA TYR A 91 -18.71 -8.82 9.44
C TYR A 91 -19.02 -9.17 10.91
N GLY A 92 -20.16 -8.70 11.45
CA GLY A 92 -20.53 -8.95 12.83
C GLY A 92 -19.54 -8.32 13.82
N ALA A 93 -19.14 -9.09 14.84
CA ALA A 93 -18.23 -8.63 15.90
C ALA A 93 -16.77 -8.43 15.46
N TYR A 94 -16.44 -8.68 14.18
CA TYR A 94 -15.10 -8.62 13.64
C TYR A 94 -15.02 -7.66 12.43
N PRO A 95 -15.48 -6.40 12.54
CA PRO A 95 -15.44 -5.47 11.43
C PRO A 95 -13.98 -5.17 11.04
N PRO A 96 -13.65 -5.28 9.75
CA PRO A 96 -12.32 -4.92 9.28
C PRO A 96 -12.16 -3.40 9.13
N SER A 97 -10.95 -2.99 8.80
CA SER A 97 -10.62 -1.67 8.28
C SER A 97 -9.81 -1.84 7.00
N ALA A 98 -10.03 -0.96 6.04
CA ALA A 98 -9.30 -0.96 4.78
C ALA A 98 -8.81 0.44 4.46
N GLY A 99 -7.65 0.55 3.79
CA GLY A 99 -7.09 1.86 3.47
C GLY A 99 -6.31 1.87 2.17
N CYS A 100 -6.17 3.07 1.60
CA CYS A 100 -5.32 3.38 0.47
C CYS A 100 -4.19 4.29 0.94
N VAL A 101 -2.95 3.84 0.79
CA VAL A 101 -1.75 4.59 1.17
C VAL A 101 -0.98 5.05 -0.05
N PHE A 102 -0.57 6.32 -0.07
CA PHE A 102 0.35 6.89 -1.06
C PHE A 102 1.78 6.53 -0.65
N LEU A 103 2.47 5.75 -1.48
CA LEU A 103 3.78 5.21 -1.12
C LEU A 103 4.93 6.13 -1.51
N ASN A 104 4.83 6.79 -2.67
CA ASN A 104 5.87 7.67 -3.24
C ASN A 104 5.43 9.13 -3.38
N GLN A 105 4.23 9.44 -2.96
CA GLN A 105 3.69 10.80 -2.96
C GLN A 105 3.16 11.13 -1.57
N THR A 106 3.05 12.43 -1.26
CA THR A 106 2.49 12.88 0.00
C THR A 106 1.01 13.20 -0.17
N LEU A 107 0.19 12.76 0.78
CA LEU A 107 -1.20 13.13 0.88
C LEU A 107 -1.33 14.64 1.15
N THR A 108 -2.03 15.37 0.29
CA THR A 108 -2.20 16.82 0.41
C THR A 108 -3.62 17.28 0.71
N SER A 109 -4.59 16.39 0.52
CA SER A 109 -5.97 16.63 0.95
C SER A 109 -6.73 15.33 1.16
N HIS A 110 -7.75 15.38 2.02
CA HIS A 110 -8.71 14.31 2.23
C HIS A 110 -10.07 14.90 2.52
N ALA A 111 -11.09 14.42 1.80
CA ALA A 111 -12.48 14.81 1.98
C ALA A 111 -13.36 13.56 2.04
N VAL A 112 -14.38 13.62 2.87
CA VAL A 112 -15.41 12.58 3.01
C VAL A 112 -16.72 13.15 2.50
N LEU A 113 -17.38 12.45 1.60
CA LEU A 113 -18.66 12.85 1.01
C LEU A 113 -19.81 12.26 1.81
N GLY A 114 -20.84 13.07 2.02
CA GLY A 114 -22.04 12.66 2.78
C GLY A 114 -21.91 12.72 4.30
N ALA A 115 -20.73 13.07 4.84
CA ALA A 115 -20.49 13.10 6.29
C ALA A 115 -21.03 14.36 6.98
N PHE A 116 -21.24 15.46 6.25
CA PHE A 116 -21.72 16.72 6.78
C PHE A 116 -23.09 17.06 6.23
N GLN A 117 -23.89 17.77 7.03
CA GLN A 117 -25.18 18.30 6.56
C GLN A 117 -24.95 19.21 5.35
N ASN A 118 -25.71 19.00 4.27
CA ASN A 118 -25.61 19.66 2.97
C ASN A 118 -24.35 19.31 2.14
N ASP A 119 -23.56 18.36 2.57
CA ASP A 119 -22.48 17.83 1.74
C ASP A 119 -23.07 16.80 0.75
N PRO A 120 -22.78 16.89 -0.55
CA PRO A 120 -23.32 15.93 -1.50
C PRO A 120 -22.71 14.53 -1.26
N SER A 121 -23.55 13.50 -1.29
CA SER A 121 -23.07 12.09 -1.30
C SER A 121 -22.41 11.75 -2.64
N ASP A 122 -22.81 12.44 -3.72
CA ASP A 122 -22.31 12.24 -5.07
C ASP A 122 -21.88 13.57 -5.71
N LEU A 123 -20.86 13.49 -6.58
CA LEU A 123 -20.32 14.62 -7.29
C LEU A 123 -20.81 14.63 -8.74
N PHE A 124 -21.33 15.76 -9.18
CA PHE A 124 -21.90 15.92 -10.53
C PHE A 124 -21.13 16.91 -11.41
N MET A 125 -20.35 17.80 -10.80
CA MET A 125 -19.68 18.89 -11.51
C MET A 125 -18.16 18.81 -11.37
N PRO A 126 -17.39 19.09 -12.44
CA PRO A 126 -15.92 19.11 -12.38
C PRO A 126 -15.35 20.06 -11.31
N SER A 127 -16.04 21.15 -11.03
CA SER A 127 -15.66 22.12 -9.99
C SER A 127 -15.70 21.51 -8.60
N GLN A 128 -16.65 20.62 -8.32
CA GLN A 128 -16.76 19.93 -7.04
C GLN A 128 -15.55 19.02 -6.82
N PHE A 129 -15.19 18.19 -7.82
CA PHE A 129 -13.97 17.38 -7.76
C PHE A 129 -12.72 18.23 -7.55
N ARG A 130 -12.60 19.34 -8.30
CA ARG A 130 -11.48 20.26 -8.15
C ARG A 130 -11.39 20.82 -6.74
N ASN A 131 -12.50 21.27 -6.16
CA ASN A 131 -12.54 21.82 -4.81
C ASN A 131 -12.06 20.78 -3.78
N LEU A 132 -12.56 19.55 -3.83
CA LEU A 132 -12.16 18.47 -2.93
C LEU A 132 -10.68 18.11 -3.06
N LEU A 133 -10.16 18.06 -4.30
CA LEU A 133 -8.72 17.83 -4.52
C LEU A 133 -7.84 18.95 -3.94
N HIS A 134 -8.40 20.13 -3.68
CA HIS A 134 -7.72 21.24 -3.03
C HIS A 134 -7.98 21.31 -1.51
N GLY A 135 -8.68 20.32 -0.95
CA GLY A 135 -9.01 20.27 0.47
C GLY A 135 -10.09 21.26 0.90
N LEU A 136 -11.00 21.60 -0.03
CA LEU A 136 -12.18 22.39 0.23
C LEU A 136 -13.41 21.50 0.26
N PHE A 137 -14.52 21.99 0.77
CA PHE A 137 -15.83 21.36 0.53
C PHE A 137 -16.21 21.43 -0.95
N ALA A 138 -17.14 20.59 -1.38
CA ALA A 138 -17.59 20.53 -2.77
C ALA A 138 -18.09 21.89 -3.31
N ASN A 139 -18.69 22.72 -2.45
CA ASN A 139 -19.14 24.08 -2.78
C ASN A 139 -18.02 25.13 -2.85
N GLY A 140 -16.79 24.78 -2.44
CA GLY A 140 -15.61 25.65 -2.42
C GLY A 140 -15.34 26.32 -1.07
N ASP A 141 -16.15 26.07 -0.06
CA ASP A 141 -15.89 26.59 1.30
C ASP A 141 -14.68 25.89 1.93
N PRO A 142 -13.92 26.60 2.79
CA PRO A 142 -12.82 25.99 3.51
C PRO A 142 -13.32 24.98 4.56
N VAL A 143 -12.60 23.88 4.70
CA VAL A 143 -12.81 22.93 5.79
C VAL A 143 -12.18 23.50 7.06
N LEU A 144 -12.94 23.50 8.16
CA LEU A 144 -12.47 23.91 9.48
C LEU A 144 -12.44 22.68 10.40
N ASP A 145 -11.35 22.53 11.12
CA ASP A 145 -11.29 21.56 12.22
C ASP A 145 -12.13 22.02 13.44
N PRO A 146 -12.31 21.20 14.48
CA PRO A 146 -13.06 21.57 15.68
C PRO A 146 -12.49 22.78 16.44
N SER A 147 -11.25 23.18 16.22
CA SER A 147 -10.66 24.40 16.77
C SER A 147 -11.00 25.66 15.98
N GLY A 148 -11.63 25.51 14.79
CA GLY A 148 -11.88 26.58 13.84
C GLY A 148 -10.69 26.89 12.91
N THR A 149 -9.67 26.04 12.90
CA THR A 149 -8.51 26.22 12.01
C THR A 149 -8.79 25.59 10.65
N THR A 150 -8.47 26.32 9.58
CA THR A 150 -8.59 25.78 8.20
C THR A 150 -7.61 24.62 8.00
N THR A 151 -8.12 23.52 7.46
CA THR A 151 -7.34 22.33 7.14
C THR A 151 -7.79 21.71 5.82
N PRO A 152 -6.89 21.14 5.00
CA PRO A 152 -7.27 20.37 3.82
C PRO A 152 -7.67 18.92 4.13
N PHE A 153 -7.72 18.53 5.40
CA PHE A 153 -7.93 17.15 5.82
C PHE A 153 -9.15 17.03 6.74
N GLN A 154 -10.21 16.40 6.25
CA GLN A 154 -11.35 16.03 7.09
C GLN A 154 -11.01 14.76 7.89
N PHE A 155 -11.43 14.71 9.15
CA PHE A 155 -11.26 13.53 10.04
C PHE A 155 -9.83 12.96 10.05
N HIS A 156 -8.84 13.84 10.26
CA HIS A 156 -7.42 13.43 10.33
C HIS A 156 -6.99 12.93 11.72
N GLY A 157 -7.93 12.80 12.66
CA GLY A 157 -7.67 12.26 13.99
C GLY A 157 -7.72 10.73 14.01
N ASP A 158 -7.11 10.16 15.06
CA ASP A 158 -7.18 8.73 15.31
C ASP A 158 -8.38 8.39 16.20
N PRO A 159 -9.33 7.55 15.77
CA PRO A 159 -10.48 7.18 16.60
C PRO A 159 -10.09 6.41 17.86
N ASN A 160 -8.85 5.87 17.95
CA ASN A 160 -8.32 5.28 19.18
C ASN A 160 -7.79 6.33 20.18
N VAL A 161 -7.69 7.60 19.79
CA VAL A 161 -7.14 8.67 20.63
C VAL A 161 -8.26 9.61 21.07
N PRO A 162 -8.61 9.64 22.36
CA PRO A 162 -9.65 10.53 22.86
C PRO A 162 -9.35 12.01 22.57
N GLY A 163 -10.36 12.73 22.09
CA GLY A 163 -10.25 14.16 21.76
C GLY A 163 -9.58 14.46 20.40
N SER A 164 -9.20 13.45 19.62
CA SER A 164 -8.79 13.66 18.24
C SER A 164 -10.00 13.90 17.34
N TRP A 165 -9.82 14.52 16.19
CA TRP A 165 -10.91 14.80 15.27
C TRP A 165 -11.17 13.60 14.35
N PHE A 166 -12.15 12.81 14.72
CA PHE A 166 -12.73 11.71 13.93
C PHE A 166 -14.26 11.83 13.93
N TYR A 167 -14.92 11.04 13.10
CA TYR A 167 -16.37 11.02 13.07
C TYR A 167 -16.91 10.31 14.34
N GLU A 168 -17.69 11.05 15.11
CA GLU A 168 -18.42 10.50 16.24
C GLU A 168 -19.83 10.10 15.81
N PRO A 169 -20.21 8.81 15.95
CA PRO A 169 -21.52 8.35 15.53
C PRO A 169 -22.63 9.01 16.38
N LEU A 170 -23.67 9.48 15.70
CA LEU A 170 -24.85 9.95 16.37
C LEU A 170 -25.71 8.76 16.81
N PRO A 171 -26.49 8.85 17.93
CA PRO A 171 -27.27 7.73 18.43
C PRO A 171 -28.25 7.10 17.44
N ASN A 172 -28.74 7.87 16.47
CA ASN A 172 -29.71 7.42 15.45
C ASN A 172 -29.16 7.46 14.01
N ALA A 173 -27.88 7.74 13.84
CA ALA A 173 -27.18 7.77 12.56
C ALA A 173 -25.72 7.36 12.79
N PRO A 174 -25.48 6.05 12.98
CA PRO A 174 -24.17 5.56 13.40
C PRO A 174 -23.11 5.68 12.31
N GLY A 175 -23.48 5.72 11.05
CA GLY A 175 -22.59 5.80 9.90
C GLY A 175 -23.37 6.16 8.65
N HIS A 176 -22.75 6.07 7.51
CA HIS A 176 -23.31 6.44 6.21
C HIS A 176 -22.74 5.54 5.10
N ASP A 177 -23.45 5.50 3.98
CA ASP A 177 -22.91 5.09 2.69
C ASP A 177 -21.95 6.20 2.23
N ILE A 178 -20.66 6.03 2.53
CA ILE A 178 -19.65 7.08 2.40
C ILE A 178 -18.71 6.87 1.23
N ARG A 179 -18.26 7.99 0.72
CA ARG A 179 -17.19 8.06 -0.27
C ARG A 179 -16.10 9.00 0.23
N SER A 180 -14.88 8.77 -0.20
CA SER A 180 -13.80 9.70 0.07
C SER A 180 -13.02 10.03 -1.18
N ILE A 181 -12.42 11.22 -1.17
CA ILE A 181 -11.46 11.63 -2.18
C ILE A 181 -10.19 12.13 -1.48
N SER A 182 -9.07 11.63 -1.91
CA SER A 182 -7.76 11.98 -1.37
C SER A 182 -6.83 12.40 -2.50
N ALA A 183 -6.00 13.41 -2.29
CA ALA A 183 -5.16 13.91 -3.35
C ALA A 183 -3.68 13.97 -2.97
N ALA A 184 -2.84 13.86 -3.99
CA ALA A 184 -1.44 14.24 -3.99
C ALA A 184 -1.17 15.33 -5.02
N GLY A 185 -0.19 16.17 -4.78
CA GLY A 185 0.18 17.32 -5.62
C GLY A 185 0.25 18.61 -4.80
N PRO A 186 0.40 19.79 -5.45
CA PRO A 186 0.34 19.99 -6.91
C PRO A 186 1.58 19.50 -7.65
N PHE A 187 1.39 19.04 -8.89
CA PHE A 187 2.47 18.65 -9.79
C PHE A 187 2.52 19.59 -10.99
N THR A 188 3.71 19.79 -11.54
CA THR A 188 3.92 20.38 -12.86
C THR A 188 4.31 19.26 -13.82
N LEU A 189 3.57 19.11 -14.93
CA LEU A 189 3.80 18.06 -15.90
C LEU A 189 3.93 18.68 -17.29
N ALA A 190 5.18 18.86 -17.77
CA ALA A 190 5.47 19.38 -19.10
C ALA A 190 5.17 18.35 -20.20
N PRO A 191 5.08 18.74 -21.48
CA PRO A 191 4.94 17.81 -22.59
C PRO A 191 6.03 16.74 -22.58
N GLY A 192 5.65 15.47 -22.58
CA GLY A 192 6.56 14.32 -22.52
C GLY A 192 6.92 13.85 -21.11
N ASP A 193 6.65 14.64 -20.08
CA ASP A 193 6.92 14.26 -18.69
C ASP A 193 6.03 13.11 -18.25
N THR A 194 6.52 12.38 -17.26
CA THR A 194 5.83 11.26 -16.62
C THR A 194 5.73 11.49 -15.12
N LEU A 195 4.51 11.42 -14.59
CA LEU A 195 4.23 11.35 -13.16
C LEU A 195 4.00 9.90 -12.77
N CYS A 196 4.67 9.43 -11.72
CA CYS A 196 4.46 8.11 -11.15
C CYS A 196 3.83 8.21 -9.78
N VAL A 197 2.75 7.47 -9.57
CA VAL A 197 2.05 7.35 -8.29
C VAL A 197 1.97 5.87 -7.93
N ASP A 198 2.53 5.52 -6.79
CA ASP A 198 2.48 4.17 -6.23
C ASP A 198 1.55 4.17 -5.02
N LEU A 199 0.59 3.26 -5.04
CA LEU A 199 -0.40 3.08 -4.00
C LEU A 199 -0.34 1.67 -3.45
N ALA A 200 -0.78 1.48 -2.20
CA ALA A 200 -1.17 0.19 -1.70
C ALA A 200 -2.56 0.27 -1.06
N PHE A 201 -3.42 -0.70 -1.40
CA PHE A 201 -4.68 -0.95 -0.72
C PHE A 201 -4.41 -2.01 0.33
N VAL A 202 -4.59 -1.67 1.60
CA VAL A 202 -4.25 -2.52 2.74
C VAL A 202 -5.51 -2.88 3.50
N PHE A 203 -5.66 -4.16 3.80
CA PHE A 203 -6.77 -4.69 4.59
C PHE A 203 -6.27 -5.14 5.97
N ALA A 204 -7.07 -4.89 7.00
CA ALA A 204 -6.82 -5.37 8.36
C ALA A 204 -8.12 -5.79 9.04
N GLN A 205 -8.09 -6.97 9.67
CA GLN A 205 -9.16 -7.46 10.51
C GLN A 205 -8.52 -8.06 11.76
N ASP A 206 -8.87 -7.54 12.93
CA ASP A 206 -8.35 -8.06 14.19
C ASP A 206 -9.15 -9.28 14.65
N SER A 207 -8.45 -10.33 15.05
CA SER A 207 -9.07 -11.58 15.50
C SER A 207 -9.72 -11.49 16.89
N ALA A 208 -9.36 -10.47 17.67
CA ALA A 208 -10.02 -10.18 18.95
C ALA A 208 -11.36 -9.46 18.77
N GLY A 209 -11.63 -8.96 17.55
CA GLY A 209 -12.83 -8.20 17.20
C GLY A 209 -12.76 -6.73 17.58
N GLY A 210 -13.82 -6.02 17.19
CA GLY A 210 -13.96 -4.58 17.41
C GLY A 210 -13.35 -3.75 16.27
N ASN A 211 -14.08 -2.71 15.90
CA ASN A 211 -13.74 -1.82 14.78
C ASN A 211 -12.43 -1.07 15.00
N LEU A 212 -12.20 -0.55 16.20
CA LEU A 212 -11.00 0.28 16.49
C LEU A 212 -9.73 -0.56 16.57
N ASN A 213 -9.80 -1.84 16.95
CA ASN A 213 -8.67 -2.76 16.91
C ASN A 213 -8.21 -2.99 15.46
N SER A 214 -9.17 -3.11 14.54
CA SER A 214 -8.86 -3.25 13.11
C SER A 214 -8.22 -1.97 12.53
N VAL A 215 -8.62 -0.78 13.00
CA VAL A 215 -7.96 0.50 12.64
C VAL A 215 -6.51 0.52 13.13
N ALA A 216 -6.26 0.14 14.38
CA ALA A 216 -4.90 0.09 14.94
C ALA A 216 -4.01 -0.88 14.15
N LEU A 217 -4.53 -2.09 13.86
CA LEU A 217 -3.84 -3.09 13.05
C LEU A 217 -3.60 -2.62 11.61
N LEU A 218 -4.55 -1.89 11.01
CA LEU A 218 -4.38 -1.30 9.68
C LEU A 218 -3.20 -0.34 9.66
N LYS A 219 -3.13 0.59 10.61
CA LYS A 219 -2.04 1.58 10.70
C LYS A 219 -0.68 0.91 10.91
N GLU A 220 -0.62 -0.14 11.72
CA GLU A 220 0.59 -0.95 11.89
C GLU A 220 1.02 -1.60 10.55
N ARG A 221 0.09 -2.25 9.85
CA ARG A 221 0.37 -2.87 8.53
C ARG A 221 0.81 -1.84 7.51
N VAL A 222 0.18 -0.67 7.47
CA VAL A 222 0.56 0.42 6.56
C VAL A 222 1.98 0.91 6.87
N ALA A 223 2.35 1.08 8.13
CA ALA A 223 3.72 1.44 8.50
C ALA A 223 4.73 0.39 8.03
N GLN A 224 4.41 -0.90 8.17
CA GLN A 224 5.24 -2.01 7.67
C GLN A 224 5.32 -2.02 6.12
N VAL A 225 4.21 -1.78 5.42
CA VAL A 225 4.17 -1.66 3.94
C VAL A 225 5.05 -0.50 3.48
N ARG A 226 4.94 0.68 4.09
CA ARG A 226 5.77 1.85 3.77
C ARG A 226 7.24 1.58 3.99
N GLN A 227 7.60 0.99 5.13
CA GLN A 227 8.99 0.61 5.43
C GLN A 227 9.52 -0.39 4.39
N TRP A 228 8.73 -1.41 4.07
CA TRP A 228 9.08 -2.38 3.04
C TRP A 228 9.25 -1.71 1.67
N TYR A 229 8.32 -0.85 1.25
CA TYR A 229 8.36 -0.14 -0.02
C TYR A 229 9.64 0.69 -0.18
N LEU A 230 10.03 1.44 0.83
CA LEU A 230 11.25 2.27 0.82
C LEU A 230 12.52 1.43 0.60
N GLN A 231 12.53 0.19 1.07
CA GLN A 231 13.65 -0.73 0.89
C GLN A 231 13.73 -1.34 -0.51
N GLN A 232 12.63 -1.30 -1.28
CA GLN A 232 12.58 -1.93 -2.61
C GLN A 232 13.14 -1.04 -3.71
N ASN A 233 13.34 0.26 -3.46
CA ASN A 233 13.77 1.24 -4.46
C ASN A 233 12.94 1.11 -5.76
N VAL A 234 11.60 1.16 -5.62
CA VAL A 234 10.67 0.98 -6.74
C VAL A 234 10.84 2.10 -7.76
N GLN A 235 11.00 1.71 -9.01
CA GLN A 235 11.14 2.63 -10.13
C GLN A 235 9.77 3.04 -10.70
N CYS A 236 9.74 4.13 -11.44
CA CYS A 236 8.53 4.65 -12.08
C CYS A 236 7.81 3.64 -13.00
N ASN A 237 8.49 2.60 -13.47
CA ASN A 237 7.88 1.51 -14.25
C ASN A 237 7.35 0.36 -13.38
N GLY A 238 7.37 0.50 -12.06
CA GLY A 238 6.98 -0.54 -11.11
C GLY A 238 8.00 -1.65 -10.93
N SER A 239 9.14 -1.61 -11.63
CA SER A 239 10.23 -2.56 -11.37
C SER A 239 10.93 -2.18 -10.06
N TYR A 240 11.37 -3.18 -9.33
CA TYR A 240 12.27 -2.95 -8.21
C TYR A 240 13.61 -2.44 -8.74
N GLY A 241 14.16 -1.42 -8.08
CA GLY A 241 15.50 -0.96 -8.39
C GLY A 241 16.51 -2.02 -8.02
N MET A 242 16.73 -2.97 -8.91
CA MET A 242 18.00 -3.65 -8.86
C MET A 242 19.04 -2.59 -9.22
N GLU A 243 19.91 -2.27 -8.28
CA GLU A 243 21.12 -1.54 -8.61
C GLU A 243 21.89 -2.38 -9.65
N THR A 244 21.72 -2.05 -10.92
CA THR A 244 22.51 -2.64 -12.01
C THR A 244 23.92 -2.03 -12.08
N GLY A 245 24.23 -1.12 -11.15
CA GLY A 245 25.58 -0.66 -10.89
C GLY A 245 26.35 -1.75 -10.13
N ILE A 246 27.63 -1.96 -10.48
CA ILE A 246 28.57 -2.60 -9.58
C ILE A 246 28.58 -1.74 -8.32
N SER A 247 27.79 -2.13 -7.33
CA SER A 247 27.83 -1.51 -6.01
C SER A 247 29.27 -1.61 -5.57
N ALA A 248 29.94 -0.46 -5.44
CA ALA A 248 31.22 -0.41 -4.75
C ALA A 248 30.95 -1.12 -3.43
N ALA A 249 31.60 -2.25 -3.19
CA ALA A 249 31.34 -3.13 -2.07
C ALA A 249 31.14 -2.30 -0.81
N VAL A 250 29.91 -2.25 -0.30
CA VAL A 250 29.66 -1.69 1.02
C VAL A 250 30.45 -2.60 1.95
N PRO A 251 31.48 -2.12 2.61
CA PRO A 251 32.27 -2.96 3.51
C PRO A 251 31.33 -3.25 4.70
N ASN A 252 30.76 -4.43 4.77
CA ASN A 252 29.85 -5.02 5.76
C ASN A 252 28.46 -5.43 5.27
N ALA A 253 28.16 -5.44 3.97
CA ALA A 253 27.03 -6.21 3.50
C ALA A 253 27.36 -7.70 3.74
N LEU A 254 26.62 -8.35 4.63
CA LEU A 254 26.75 -9.77 4.90
C LEU A 254 26.52 -10.52 3.59
N ALA A 255 27.60 -11.00 2.98
CA ALA A 255 27.52 -11.75 1.73
C ALA A 255 26.78 -13.07 1.96
N LEU A 256 25.84 -13.39 1.07
CA LEU A 256 25.23 -14.72 1.03
C LEU A 256 26.27 -15.70 0.50
N LEU A 257 26.79 -16.56 1.38
CA LEU A 257 27.74 -17.58 0.99
C LEU A 257 27.00 -18.89 0.71
N LEU A 258 27.25 -19.45 -0.48
CA LEU A 258 26.69 -20.71 -0.95
C LEU A 258 27.82 -21.75 -1.08
N PHE A 259 27.71 -22.86 -0.35
CA PHE A 259 28.77 -23.87 -0.33
C PHE A 259 28.20 -25.29 -0.18
N PRO A 260 28.68 -26.27 -0.98
CA PRO A 260 29.55 -26.09 -2.14
C PRO A 260 28.88 -25.33 -3.28
N ASN A 261 29.69 -24.69 -4.14
CA ASN A 261 29.20 -24.06 -5.36
C ASN A 261 30.31 -24.21 -6.44
N PRO A 262 30.17 -25.07 -7.44
CA PRO A 262 28.97 -25.85 -7.79
C PRO A 262 28.49 -26.82 -6.71
N ALA A 263 27.15 -26.96 -6.64
CA ALA A 263 26.48 -27.89 -5.74
C ALA A 263 25.91 -29.08 -6.52
N ASN A 264 25.82 -30.22 -5.86
CA ASN A 264 25.12 -31.39 -6.38
C ASN A 264 23.72 -31.50 -5.73
N ASP A 265 23.55 -32.30 -4.70
CA ASP A 265 22.25 -32.60 -4.09
C ASP A 265 21.86 -31.60 -2.98
N GLN A 266 22.82 -30.87 -2.45
CA GLN A 266 22.60 -29.92 -1.35
C GLN A 266 23.52 -28.71 -1.44
N VAL A 267 23.06 -27.60 -0.91
CA VAL A 267 23.87 -26.40 -0.70
C VAL A 267 23.64 -25.84 0.70
N ALA A 268 24.71 -25.55 1.40
CA ALA A 268 24.64 -24.78 2.65
C ALA A 268 24.63 -23.30 2.31
N ILE A 269 23.73 -22.58 2.93
CA ILE A 269 23.62 -21.13 2.91
C ILE A 269 24.23 -20.61 4.21
N ARG A 270 25.17 -19.67 4.12
CA ARG A 270 25.67 -18.91 5.27
C ARG A 270 25.36 -17.43 5.11
N PHE A 271 24.76 -16.86 6.14
CA PHE A 271 24.34 -15.48 6.11
C PHE A 271 24.44 -14.86 7.53
N GLY A 272 25.52 -14.17 7.79
CA GLY A 272 25.76 -13.49 9.07
C GLY A 272 25.49 -14.35 10.29
N SER A 273 24.74 -13.81 11.23
CA SER A 273 24.29 -14.49 12.46
C SER A 273 22.77 -14.70 12.48
N LEU A 274 22.14 -14.86 11.30
CA LEU A 274 20.69 -15.04 11.18
C LEU A 274 20.23 -16.24 12.01
N ASN A 275 19.21 -16.04 12.88
CA ASN A 275 18.62 -17.06 13.74
C ASN A 275 17.09 -16.99 13.68
N GLU A 276 16.56 -16.80 12.48
CA GLU A 276 15.13 -16.68 12.24
C GLU A 276 14.71 -17.45 10.98
N PRO A 277 13.41 -17.68 10.78
CA PRO A 277 12.92 -18.23 9.53
C PRO A 277 13.11 -17.24 8.37
N ALA A 278 13.56 -17.77 7.24
CA ALA A 278 13.64 -17.03 5.98
C ALA A 278 13.01 -17.84 4.85
N ILE A 279 12.63 -17.15 3.78
CA ILE A 279 12.25 -17.80 2.55
C ILE A 279 13.46 -17.91 1.67
N VAL A 280 13.67 -19.11 1.20
CA VAL A 280 14.69 -19.39 0.21
C VAL A 280 14.00 -19.72 -1.11
N ARG A 281 14.35 -18.95 -2.16
CA ARG A 281 13.85 -19.19 -3.52
C ARG A 281 15.01 -19.53 -4.43
N LEU A 282 14.77 -20.45 -5.35
CA LEU A 282 15.66 -20.80 -6.43
C LEU A 282 15.01 -20.34 -7.75
N VAL A 283 15.69 -19.49 -8.50
CA VAL A 283 15.22 -18.90 -9.75
C VAL A 283 16.19 -19.28 -10.86
N ASP A 284 15.69 -19.76 -12.00
CA ASP A 284 16.53 -20.14 -13.14
C ASP A 284 17.04 -18.93 -13.93
N GLY A 285 17.87 -19.19 -14.94
CA GLY A 285 18.45 -18.15 -15.79
C GLY A 285 17.44 -17.38 -16.66
N GLN A 286 16.18 -17.82 -16.70
CA GLN A 286 15.07 -17.16 -17.39
C GLN A 286 14.16 -16.38 -16.42
N GLY A 287 14.51 -16.33 -15.13
CA GLY A 287 13.73 -15.66 -14.11
C GLY A 287 12.53 -16.46 -13.59
N ARG A 288 12.39 -17.74 -13.93
CA ARG A 288 11.30 -18.60 -13.46
C ARG A 288 11.62 -19.14 -12.08
N LEU A 289 10.63 -19.10 -11.18
CA LEU A 289 10.73 -19.72 -9.87
C LEU A 289 10.74 -21.25 -10.01
N VAL A 290 11.85 -21.87 -9.61
CA VAL A 290 12.02 -23.34 -9.63
C VAL A 290 11.63 -23.96 -8.29
N ARG A 291 11.97 -23.29 -7.19
CA ARG A 291 11.70 -23.76 -5.83
C ARG A 291 11.49 -22.59 -4.89
N SER A 292 10.61 -22.77 -3.90
CA SER A 292 10.43 -21.83 -2.80
C SER A 292 10.11 -22.62 -1.55
N GLU A 293 10.88 -22.36 -0.49
CA GLU A 293 10.69 -23.03 0.80
C GLU A 293 11.01 -22.10 1.97
N ARG A 294 10.40 -22.34 3.12
CA ARG A 294 10.71 -21.65 4.36
C ARG A 294 11.69 -22.47 5.16
N ILE A 295 12.85 -21.88 5.47
CA ILE A 295 13.93 -22.54 6.21
C ILE A 295 14.27 -21.71 7.44
N THR A 296 14.48 -22.38 8.57
CA THR A 296 14.97 -21.71 9.78
C THR A 296 16.49 -21.72 9.78
N PHE A 297 17.09 -20.54 9.86
CA PHE A 297 18.53 -20.39 10.04
C PHE A 297 18.89 -20.58 11.51
N THR A 298 20.00 -21.29 11.75
CA THR A 298 20.57 -21.47 13.07
C THR A 298 22.05 -21.13 13.01
N GLY A 299 22.50 -20.16 13.84
CA GLY A 299 23.87 -19.69 13.82
C GLY A 299 24.31 -19.12 12.47
N GLY A 300 23.39 -18.48 11.73
CA GLY A 300 23.64 -17.95 10.39
C GLY A 300 23.74 -18.99 9.29
N SER A 301 23.33 -20.24 9.53
CA SER A 301 23.47 -21.33 8.54
C SER A 301 22.15 -22.06 8.34
N ALA A 302 21.90 -22.48 7.09
CA ALA A 302 20.80 -23.37 6.71
C ALA A 302 21.25 -24.24 5.53
N VAL A 303 20.57 -25.37 5.30
CA VAL A 303 20.86 -26.29 4.19
C VAL A 303 19.61 -26.38 3.31
N VAL A 304 19.81 -26.30 2.01
CA VAL A 304 18.77 -26.47 0.98
C VAL A 304 19.04 -27.75 0.23
N ASP A 305 18.02 -28.59 0.14
CA ASP A 305 18.01 -29.78 -0.71
C ASP A 305 17.80 -29.35 -2.16
N LEU A 306 18.67 -29.79 -3.06
CA LEU A 306 18.64 -29.53 -4.50
C LEU A 306 18.25 -30.76 -5.31
N SER A 307 17.94 -31.88 -4.64
CA SER A 307 17.53 -33.09 -5.33
C SER A 307 16.35 -32.83 -6.27
N GLY A 308 16.44 -33.30 -7.50
CA GLY A 308 15.45 -33.05 -8.54
C GLY A 308 15.54 -31.68 -9.22
N THR A 309 16.54 -30.84 -8.87
CA THR A 309 16.84 -29.61 -9.59
C THR A 309 17.77 -29.94 -10.77
N SER A 310 17.46 -29.54 -11.97
CA SER A 310 18.31 -29.81 -13.16
C SER A 310 19.66 -29.10 -13.06
N SER A 311 20.71 -29.69 -13.68
CA SER A 311 22.00 -28.99 -13.81
C SER A 311 21.82 -27.65 -14.53
N GLY A 312 22.41 -26.58 -13.98
CA GLY A 312 22.25 -25.24 -14.52
C GLY A 312 22.69 -24.11 -13.60
N SER A 313 22.58 -22.89 -14.08
CA SER A 313 22.86 -21.68 -13.31
C SER A 313 21.57 -21.12 -12.72
N TYR A 314 21.57 -20.83 -11.43
CA TYR A 314 20.44 -20.35 -10.67
C TYR A 314 20.80 -19.12 -9.85
N THR A 315 19.80 -18.32 -9.53
CA THR A 315 19.88 -17.30 -8.49
C THR A 315 19.16 -17.82 -7.25
N MET A 316 19.91 -17.96 -6.16
CA MET A 316 19.33 -18.22 -4.85
C MET A 316 19.01 -16.92 -4.16
N GLN A 317 17.79 -16.77 -3.73
CA GLN A 317 17.30 -15.62 -2.98
C GLN A 317 16.96 -16.05 -1.56
N VAL A 318 17.47 -15.33 -0.58
CA VAL A 318 17.10 -15.46 0.85
C VAL A 318 16.38 -14.19 1.29
N GLU A 319 15.16 -14.34 1.77
CA GLU A 319 14.31 -13.24 2.18
C GLU A 319 13.89 -13.43 3.64
N THR A 320 14.20 -12.43 4.47
CA THR A 320 13.72 -12.31 5.85
C THR A 320 12.68 -11.19 5.93
N LEU A 321 12.18 -10.90 7.12
CA LEU A 321 11.27 -9.78 7.35
C LEU A 321 11.85 -8.41 6.95
N THR A 322 13.18 -8.27 7.03
CA THR A 322 13.85 -6.97 6.88
C THR A 322 14.87 -6.94 5.74
N LEU A 323 15.28 -8.09 5.22
CA LEU A 323 16.41 -8.18 4.29
C LEU A 323 16.11 -9.15 3.15
N ARG A 324 16.67 -8.85 1.98
CA ARG A 324 16.66 -9.73 0.83
C ARG A 324 18.06 -9.82 0.26
N HIS A 325 18.57 -11.05 0.13
CA HIS A 325 19.91 -11.32 -0.38
C HIS A 325 19.87 -12.29 -1.53
N TYR A 326 20.86 -12.18 -2.41
CA TYR A 326 20.98 -12.98 -3.62
C TYR A 326 22.35 -13.61 -3.68
N GLY A 327 22.41 -14.85 -4.13
CA GLY A 327 23.65 -15.56 -4.43
C GLY A 327 23.50 -16.32 -5.74
N ARG A 328 24.57 -16.36 -6.53
CA ARG A 328 24.60 -17.19 -7.74
C ARG A 328 24.97 -18.63 -7.35
N LEU A 329 24.18 -19.59 -7.80
CA LEU A 329 24.38 -21.01 -7.56
C LEU A 329 24.52 -21.75 -8.88
N MET A 330 25.52 -22.60 -8.99
CA MET A 330 25.66 -23.57 -10.07
C MET A 330 25.27 -24.95 -9.50
N VAL A 331 24.31 -25.61 -10.14
CA VAL A 331 23.92 -27.00 -9.82
C VAL A 331 24.54 -27.91 -10.89
N MET A 332 25.22 -28.97 -10.46
CA MET A 332 25.86 -29.96 -11.33
C MET A 332 25.61 -31.36 -10.77
N HIS A 333 24.91 -32.17 -11.52
CA HIS A 333 24.70 -33.61 -11.27
C HIS A 333 25.49 -34.45 -12.23
#